data_b9eae1893100eac69fed9373febf5226
#
_entry.id   b9eae1893100eac69fed9373febf5226
#
_cell.length_a   1.000
_cell.length_b   1.000
_cell.length_c   1.000
_cell.angle_alpha   90.00
_cell.angle_beta   90.00
_cell.angle_gamma   90.00
#
_symmetry.space_group_name_H-M   'P 1'
#
loop_
_entity.id
_entity.type
_entity.pdbx_description
1 polymer ?
#
loop_
_entity_poly.entity_id
_entity_poly.type
_entity_poly.pdbx_seq_one_letter_code
_entity_poly.pdbx_strand_id
1 'polypeptide(L)'
;DPTIVANKKSIDSFANSKSDYEIFSGLANRLGFESTFTDNKNEMQWIEFLWEESKKIAKDFKINLPDFKKFWENGFYEVPCPDKKKIMFENFRNDPEKFPLKTPSGKIEICSKTIENFKLNDCLSHPSWFEPYEWLGKINKYPLHLISNQPTHRLHGQLDNAYESRKSKIKDREPVLINLSDAHKRSIKNDDIVMLYNDRGKVLAGAILSEDVMPGVVVLSTGAWFDPNYSLNIEMHGNPNVLTNDIGPSSS
;
A
#
# COMPACT_ATOMS: atom_id res chain seq x y z
N ASP A 1 -8.83 -16.04 -7.23
CA ASP A 1 -8.87 -17.35 -6.60
C ASP A 1 -10.11 -17.42 -5.72
N PRO A 2 -11.01 -18.38 -5.92
CA PRO A 2 -12.24 -18.49 -5.16
C PRO A 2 -12.05 -19.24 -3.82
N THR A 3 -10.93 -19.05 -3.14
CA THR A 3 -10.58 -19.76 -1.91
C THR A 3 -10.74 -18.84 -0.69
N ILE A 4 -11.46 -19.30 0.33
CA ILE A 4 -11.54 -18.67 1.64
C ILE A 4 -10.54 -19.41 2.55
N VAL A 5 -9.62 -18.68 3.17
CA VAL A 5 -8.56 -19.24 4.02
C VAL A 5 -8.77 -18.82 5.47
N ALA A 6 -8.62 -19.80 6.38
CA ALA A 6 -8.60 -19.56 7.82
C ALA A 6 -7.19 -19.11 8.24
N ASN A 7 -6.99 -17.82 8.44
CA ASN A 7 -5.73 -17.28 8.94
C ASN A 7 -5.60 -17.53 10.43
N LYS A 8 -4.95 -18.64 10.78
CA LYS A 8 -4.69 -19.02 12.17
C LYS A 8 -3.47 -18.29 12.73
N LYS A 9 -3.47 -18.05 14.01
CA LYS A 9 -2.30 -17.50 14.71
C LYS A 9 -1.11 -18.44 14.52
N SER A 10 -0.02 -17.92 13.95
CA SER A 10 1.19 -18.69 13.64
C SER A 10 2.22 -18.67 14.77
N ILE A 11 2.33 -17.55 15.50
CA ILE A 11 3.24 -17.33 16.61
C ILE A 11 2.54 -16.51 17.71
N ASP A 12 3.04 -16.58 18.92
CA ASP A 12 2.63 -15.66 19.98
C ASP A 12 3.13 -14.25 19.73
N SER A 13 2.39 -13.27 20.24
CA SER A 13 2.77 -11.86 20.15
C SER A 13 4.15 -11.64 20.74
N PHE A 14 5.02 -10.95 19.98
CA PHE A 14 6.38 -10.68 20.44
C PHE A 14 6.40 -9.51 21.44
N ALA A 15 7.06 -9.70 22.58
CA ALA A 15 7.20 -8.70 23.63
C ALA A 15 5.84 -8.09 24.06
N ASN A 16 5.70 -6.76 23.96
CA ASN A 16 4.48 -6.03 24.33
C ASN A 16 3.54 -5.77 23.13
N SER A 17 3.76 -6.42 21.98
CA SER A 17 2.86 -6.27 20.85
C SER A 17 1.49 -6.86 21.11
N LYS A 18 0.47 -6.25 20.56
CA LYS A 18 -0.94 -6.65 20.70
C LYS A 18 -1.59 -6.65 19.34
N SER A 19 -2.66 -7.44 19.17
CA SER A 19 -3.51 -7.33 17.98
C SER A 19 -4.23 -5.98 17.93
N ASP A 20 -4.62 -5.56 16.75
CA ASP A 20 -5.41 -4.32 16.59
C ASP A 20 -6.71 -4.39 17.41
N TYR A 21 -7.33 -5.58 17.46
CA TYR A 21 -8.54 -5.76 18.25
C TYR A 21 -8.29 -5.55 19.75
N GLU A 22 -7.20 -6.10 20.31
CA GLU A 22 -6.80 -5.86 21.70
C GLU A 22 -6.49 -4.40 21.99
N ILE A 23 -5.82 -3.71 21.04
CA ILE A 23 -5.48 -2.28 21.19
C ILE A 23 -6.76 -1.45 21.24
N PHE A 24 -7.66 -1.61 20.26
CA PHE A 24 -8.89 -0.81 20.19
C PHE A 24 -9.89 -1.19 21.27
N SER A 25 -10.00 -2.46 21.66
CA SER A 25 -10.81 -2.86 22.82
C SER A 25 -10.31 -2.23 24.11
N GLY A 26 -9.00 -2.22 24.32
CA GLY A 26 -8.39 -1.56 25.46
C GLY A 26 -8.57 -0.04 25.47
N LEU A 27 -8.60 0.60 24.32
CA LEU A 27 -8.93 2.02 24.20
C LEU A 27 -10.41 2.27 24.51
N ALA A 28 -11.30 1.47 23.92
CA ALA A 28 -12.75 1.56 24.18
C ALA A 28 -13.09 1.34 25.66
N ASN A 29 -12.40 0.43 26.34
CA ASN A 29 -12.53 0.20 27.78
C ASN A 29 -12.19 1.47 28.57
N ARG A 30 -11.06 2.13 28.27
CA ARG A 30 -10.66 3.38 28.93
C ARG A 30 -11.64 4.53 28.70
N LEU A 31 -12.32 4.51 27.55
CA LEU A 31 -13.32 5.50 27.17
C LEU A 31 -14.74 5.14 27.63
N GLY A 32 -14.94 3.99 28.28
CA GLY A 32 -16.21 3.57 28.88
C GLY A 32 -17.23 2.96 27.92
N PHE A 33 -16.84 2.54 26.72
CA PHE A 33 -17.75 1.94 25.73
C PHE A 33 -17.27 0.60 25.14
N GLU A 34 -16.46 -0.17 25.86
CA GLU A 34 -15.93 -1.45 25.42
C GLU A 34 -17.01 -2.42 24.93
N SER A 35 -18.09 -2.58 25.71
CA SER A 35 -19.19 -3.47 25.35
C SER A 35 -19.85 -3.09 24.03
N THR A 36 -19.96 -1.81 23.74
CA THR A 36 -20.52 -1.29 22.48
C THR A 36 -19.56 -1.55 21.31
N PHE A 37 -18.24 -1.41 21.53
CA PHE A 37 -17.24 -1.66 20.51
C PHE A 37 -17.08 -3.15 20.22
N THR A 38 -17.02 -3.98 21.25
CA THR A 38 -16.75 -5.41 21.12
C THR A 38 -18.01 -6.26 20.93
N ASP A 39 -19.20 -5.69 21.19
CA ASP A 39 -20.46 -6.44 21.27
C ASP A 39 -20.33 -7.67 22.21
N ASN A 40 -19.50 -7.53 23.26
CA ASN A 40 -19.11 -8.57 24.22
C ASN A 40 -18.54 -9.84 23.57
N LYS A 41 -17.96 -9.74 22.38
CA LYS A 41 -17.31 -10.83 21.66
C LYS A 41 -15.78 -10.68 21.71
N ASN A 42 -15.08 -11.79 21.77
CA ASN A 42 -13.63 -11.85 21.50
C ASN A 42 -13.38 -12.05 19.98
N GLU A 43 -12.10 -12.01 19.57
CA GLU A 43 -11.72 -12.17 18.15
C GLU A 43 -12.30 -13.45 17.52
N MET A 44 -12.20 -14.58 18.19
CA MET A 44 -12.68 -15.87 17.67
C MET A 44 -14.21 -15.87 17.54
N GLN A 45 -14.92 -15.31 18.51
CA GLN A 45 -16.39 -15.19 18.46
C GLN A 45 -16.84 -14.26 17.34
N TRP A 46 -16.05 -13.21 17.03
CA TRP A 46 -16.30 -12.36 15.86
C TRP A 46 -16.09 -13.11 14.54
N ILE A 47 -15.02 -13.90 14.43
CA ILE A 47 -14.74 -14.70 13.22
C ILE A 47 -15.85 -15.74 13.01
N GLU A 48 -16.29 -16.42 14.05
CA GLU A 48 -17.40 -17.36 13.98
C GLU A 48 -18.72 -16.68 13.58
N PHE A 49 -19.03 -15.54 14.19
CA PHE A 49 -20.19 -14.74 13.85
C PHE A 49 -20.18 -14.31 12.37
N LEU A 50 -19.07 -13.79 11.88
CA LEU A 50 -18.91 -13.38 10.48
C LEU A 50 -19.02 -14.56 9.51
N TRP A 51 -18.54 -15.74 9.92
CA TRP A 51 -18.70 -16.95 9.14
C TRP A 51 -20.18 -17.36 9.01
N GLU A 52 -20.94 -17.33 10.13
CA GLU A 52 -22.37 -17.67 10.10
C GLU A 52 -23.18 -16.63 9.27
N GLU A 53 -22.84 -15.35 9.32
CA GLU A 53 -23.43 -14.35 8.42
C GLU A 53 -23.08 -14.63 6.95
N SER A 54 -21.82 -15.01 6.67
CA SER A 54 -21.39 -15.40 5.33
C SER A 54 -22.13 -16.64 4.81
N LYS A 55 -22.45 -17.62 5.68
CA LYS A 55 -23.27 -18.79 5.32
C LYS A 55 -24.69 -18.37 4.89
N LYS A 56 -25.28 -17.37 5.56
CA LYS A 56 -26.61 -16.86 5.18
C LYS A 56 -26.57 -16.25 3.77
N ILE A 57 -25.60 -15.39 3.51
CA ILE A 57 -25.42 -14.75 2.20
C ILE A 57 -25.10 -15.77 1.10
N ALA A 58 -24.26 -16.77 1.38
CA ALA A 58 -23.86 -17.80 0.44
C ALA A 58 -25.07 -18.62 -0.09
N LYS A 59 -26.11 -18.82 0.74
CA LYS A 59 -27.33 -19.51 0.34
C LYS A 59 -28.05 -18.82 -0.79
N ASP A 60 -28.03 -17.49 -0.86
CA ASP A 60 -28.65 -16.72 -1.94
C ASP A 60 -27.97 -17.01 -3.29
N PHE A 61 -26.72 -17.41 -3.24
CA PHE A 61 -25.93 -17.84 -4.40
C PHE A 61 -25.91 -19.35 -4.59
N LYS A 62 -26.72 -20.10 -3.84
CA LYS A 62 -26.78 -21.59 -3.84
C LYS A 62 -25.44 -22.24 -3.46
N ILE A 63 -24.64 -21.59 -2.64
CA ILE A 63 -23.38 -22.09 -2.12
C ILE A 63 -23.60 -22.56 -0.68
N ASN A 64 -23.22 -23.79 -0.40
CA ASN A 64 -23.31 -24.39 0.94
C ASN A 64 -21.94 -24.34 1.61
N LEU A 65 -21.70 -23.33 2.45
CA LEU A 65 -20.51 -23.30 3.28
C LEU A 65 -20.60 -24.33 4.42
N PRO A 66 -19.48 -24.97 4.80
CA PRO A 66 -19.45 -25.93 5.92
C PRO A 66 -19.69 -25.21 7.27
N ASP A 67 -19.88 -25.99 8.32
CA ASP A 67 -19.89 -25.45 9.68
C ASP A 67 -18.54 -24.83 10.02
N PHE A 68 -18.57 -23.79 10.86
CA PHE A 68 -17.38 -23.03 11.23
C PHE A 68 -16.25 -23.93 11.72
N LYS A 69 -16.55 -24.85 12.62
CA LYS A 69 -15.54 -25.78 13.17
C LYS A 69 -14.83 -26.56 12.08
N LYS A 70 -15.59 -27.13 11.13
CA LYS A 70 -15.03 -27.88 10.00
C LYS A 70 -14.17 -27.02 9.08
N PHE A 71 -14.63 -25.80 8.77
CA PHE A 71 -13.84 -24.84 7.99
C PHE A 71 -12.54 -24.49 8.71
N TRP A 72 -12.63 -24.17 10.00
CA TRP A 72 -11.48 -23.76 10.80
C TRP A 72 -10.45 -24.88 10.96
N GLU A 73 -10.89 -26.12 11.15
CA GLU A 73 -10.02 -27.30 11.21
C GLU A 73 -9.31 -27.55 9.88
N ASN A 74 -10.04 -27.53 8.77
CA ASN A 74 -9.49 -27.74 7.42
C ASN A 74 -8.52 -26.64 6.98
N GLY A 75 -8.70 -25.41 7.47
CA GLY A 75 -7.85 -24.28 7.16
C GLY A 75 -8.23 -23.51 5.90
N PHE A 76 -9.03 -24.06 5.01
CA PHE A 76 -9.53 -23.39 3.81
C PHE A 76 -10.83 -24.01 3.30
N TYR A 77 -11.50 -23.26 2.43
CA TYR A 77 -12.67 -23.70 1.67
C TYR A 77 -12.60 -23.15 0.25
N GLU A 78 -12.69 -24.04 -0.75
CA GLU A 78 -12.80 -23.64 -2.14
C GLU A 78 -14.26 -23.38 -2.49
N VAL A 79 -14.56 -22.15 -2.86
CA VAL A 79 -15.91 -21.76 -3.30
C VAL A 79 -16.14 -22.27 -4.71
N PRO A 80 -17.23 -23.02 -4.96
CA PRO A 80 -17.54 -23.48 -6.30
C PRO A 80 -17.62 -22.31 -7.29
N CYS A 81 -16.79 -22.35 -8.33
CA CYS A 81 -16.85 -21.37 -9.39
C CYS A 81 -18.05 -21.66 -10.30
N PRO A 82 -18.85 -20.66 -10.68
CA PRO A 82 -19.87 -20.83 -11.69
C PRO A 82 -19.23 -21.16 -13.05
N ASP A 83 -19.85 -22.05 -13.83
CA ASP A 83 -19.37 -22.42 -15.17
C ASP A 83 -19.28 -21.21 -16.12
N LYS A 84 -20.13 -20.22 -15.92
CA LYS A 84 -20.13 -18.99 -16.71
C LYS A 84 -19.22 -17.94 -16.11
N LYS A 85 -18.24 -17.48 -16.89
CA LYS A 85 -17.39 -16.35 -16.51
C LYS A 85 -18.24 -15.10 -16.26
N LYS A 86 -18.09 -14.49 -15.09
CA LYS A 86 -18.72 -13.21 -14.76
C LYS A 86 -17.98 -12.08 -15.50
N ILE A 87 -18.68 -11.43 -16.42
CA ILE A 87 -18.17 -10.26 -17.13
C ILE A 87 -18.50 -9.01 -16.31
N MET A 88 -17.51 -8.16 -16.10
CA MET A 88 -17.72 -6.91 -15.36
C MET A 88 -18.75 -6.03 -16.09
N PHE A 89 -19.72 -5.52 -15.34
CA PHE A 89 -20.83 -4.71 -15.84
C PHE A 89 -21.71 -5.37 -16.93
N GLU A 90 -21.73 -6.72 -17.04
CA GLU A 90 -22.52 -7.43 -18.06
C GLU A 90 -23.99 -6.96 -18.10
N ASN A 91 -24.65 -6.90 -16.95
CA ASN A 91 -26.05 -6.49 -16.87
C ASN A 91 -26.24 -5.02 -17.31
N PHE A 92 -25.38 -4.12 -16.83
CA PHE A 92 -25.39 -2.70 -17.23
C PHE A 92 -25.12 -2.53 -18.74
N ARG A 93 -24.21 -3.29 -19.30
CA ARG A 93 -23.88 -3.22 -20.73
C ARG A 93 -25.02 -3.72 -21.62
N ASN A 94 -25.76 -4.73 -21.16
CA ASN A 94 -26.88 -5.30 -21.91
C ASN A 94 -28.16 -4.46 -21.80
N ASP A 95 -28.42 -3.90 -20.61
CA ASP A 95 -29.63 -3.10 -20.33
C ASP A 95 -29.30 -2.07 -19.22
N PRO A 96 -28.74 -0.90 -19.57
CA PRO A 96 -28.34 0.12 -18.60
C PRO A 96 -29.52 0.79 -17.87
N GLU A 97 -30.72 0.75 -18.45
CA GLU A 97 -31.91 1.32 -17.82
C GLU A 97 -32.44 0.43 -16.70
N LYS A 98 -32.45 -0.88 -16.95
CA LYS A 98 -32.89 -1.86 -15.95
C LYS A 98 -31.82 -2.14 -14.87
N PHE A 99 -30.55 -2.05 -15.22
CA PHE A 99 -29.41 -2.31 -14.33
C PHE A 99 -28.44 -1.13 -14.29
N PRO A 100 -28.90 0.04 -13.79
CA PRO A 100 -28.03 1.23 -13.70
C PRO A 100 -26.83 0.98 -12.78
N LEU A 101 -25.76 1.72 -12.99
CA LEU A 101 -24.61 1.74 -12.08
C LEU A 101 -25.00 2.41 -10.76
N LYS A 102 -24.25 2.09 -9.69
CA LYS A 102 -24.38 2.74 -8.37
C LYS A 102 -23.68 4.12 -8.34
N THR A 103 -23.86 4.89 -9.39
CA THR A 103 -23.38 6.28 -9.49
C THR A 103 -24.58 7.23 -9.39
N PRO A 104 -24.43 8.51 -9.03
CA PRO A 104 -25.52 9.48 -8.99
C PRO A 104 -26.34 9.55 -10.28
N SER A 105 -25.71 9.37 -11.44
CA SER A 105 -26.37 9.39 -12.76
C SER A 105 -26.89 8.03 -13.21
N GLY A 106 -26.56 6.93 -12.51
CA GLY A 106 -26.80 5.56 -12.95
C GLY A 106 -25.92 5.13 -14.14
N LYS A 107 -25.01 5.98 -14.61
CA LYS A 107 -24.15 5.80 -15.77
C LYS A 107 -22.69 5.88 -15.38
N ILE A 108 -21.79 5.63 -16.34
CA ILE A 108 -20.35 5.91 -16.18
C ILE A 108 -20.17 7.45 -16.13
N GLU A 109 -19.60 7.93 -15.03
CA GLU A 109 -19.34 9.36 -14.82
C GLU A 109 -17.87 9.68 -15.11
N ILE A 110 -17.61 10.41 -16.18
CA ILE A 110 -16.27 10.94 -16.52
C ILE A 110 -16.01 12.21 -15.70
N CYS A 111 -17.07 12.97 -15.41
CA CYS A 111 -17.03 14.18 -14.61
C CYS A 111 -17.90 13.99 -13.35
N SER A 112 -17.30 14.17 -12.17
CA SER A 112 -18.00 14.06 -10.88
C SER A 112 -18.54 15.42 -10.43
N LYS A 113 -19.86 15.59 -10.42
CA LYS A 113 -20.48 16.80 -9.88
C LYS A 113 -20.23 17.00 -8.39
N THR A 114 -20.03 15.92 -7.65
CA THR A 114 -19.68 15.98 -6.22
C THR A 114 -18.34 16.66 -6.02
N ILE A 115 -17.30 16.25 -6.81
CA ILE A 115 -15.97 16.87 -6.77
C ILE A 115 -16.01 18.30 -7.29
N GLU A 116 -16.77 18.57 -8.36
CA GLU A 116 -16.93 19.90 -8.91
C GLU A 116 -17.44 20.91 -7.86
N ASN A 117 -18.36 20.47 -7.01
CA ASN A 117 -18.93 21.30 -5.94
C ASN A 117 -17.90 21.65 -4.83
N PHE A 118 -16.82 20.91 -4.69
CA PHE A 118 -15.74 21.26 -3.75
C PHE A 118 -14.90 22.46 -4.22
N LYS A 119 -14.95 22.81 -5.50
CA LYS A 119 -14.23 23.95 -6.11
C LYS A 119 -12.74 23.96 -5.81
N LEU A 120 -12.12 22.79 -5.83
CA LEU A 120 -10.68 22.63 -5.59
C LEU A 120 -9.90 22.93 -6.85
N ASN A 121 -8.80 23.69 -6.73
CA ASN A 121 -7.97 24.06 -7.87
C ASN A 121 -7.03 22.92 -8.33
N ASP A 122 -6.72 22.01 -7.44
CA ASP A 122 -5.80 20.87 -7.62
C ASP A 122 -6.51 19.52 -7.73
N CYS A 123 -7.85 19.52 -7.71
CA CYS A 123 -8.68 18.34 -7.89
C CYS A 123 -9.93 18.70 -8.69
N LEU A 124 -9.83 18.68 -10.01
CA LEU A 124 -10.96 18.95 -10.90
C LEU A 124 -11.93 17.77 -10.92
N SER A 125 -13.15 18.03 -11.39
CA SER A 125 -14.23 17.03 -11.46
C SER A 125 -13.97 15.87 -12.44
N HIS A 126 -12.94 15.97 -13.26
CA HIS A 126 -12.54 14.99 -14.28
C HIS A 126 -11.02 14.80 -14.26
N PRO A 127 -10.50 13.68 -14.79
CA PRO A 127 -9.06 13.46 -14.90
C PRO A 127 -8.41 14.60 -15.70
N SER A 128 -7.43 15.24 -15.08
CA SER A 128 -6.75 16.41 -15.65
C SER A 128 -5.26 16.34 -15.36
N TRP A 129 -4.47 16.83 -16.30
CA TRP A 129 -3.05 16.98 -16.09
C TRP A 129 -2.77 18.25 -15.28
N PHE A 130 -2.04 18.08 -14.19
CA PHE A 130 -1.42 19.16 -13.45
C PHE A 130 0.09 19.02 -13.55
N GLU A 131 0.78 20.10 -13.88
CA GLU A 131 2.24 20.08 -13.90
C GLU A 131 2.77 19.80 -12.48
N PRO A 132 3.54 18.71 -12.26
CA PRO A 132 4.14 18.45 -10.97
C PRO A 132 5.04 19.59 -10.51
N TYR A 133 5.09 19.83 -9.21
CA TYR A 133 5.96 20.86 -8.63
C TYR A 133 7.44 20.61 -8.93
N GLU A 134 7.86 19.35 -8.90
CA GLU A 134 9.20 18.87 -9.25
C GLU A 134 9.10 17.76 -10.28
N TRP A 135 9.76 17.90 -11.43
CA TRP A 135 9.80 16.89 -12.49
C TRP A 135 10.93 17.17 -13.49
N LEU A 136 11.25 16.20 -14.36
CA LEU A 136 12.34 16.30 -15.33
C LEU A 136 12.22 17.48 -16.30
N GLY A 137 11.01 17.92 -16.64
CA GLY A 137 10.79 19.09 -17.48
C GLY A 137 11.05 20.44 -16.80
N LYS A 138 11.27 20.45 -15.49
CA LYS A 138 11.51 21.66 -14.68
C LYS A 138 12.80 21.52 -13.85
N ILE A 139 13.87 21.06 -14.51
CA ILE A 139 15.17 20.88 -13.87
C ILE A 139 15.81 22.23 -13.62
N ASN A 140 16.29 22.44 -12.39
CA ASN A 140 17.10 23.58 -12.03
C ASN A 140 18.37 23.16 -11.28
N LYS A 141 18.33 23.11 -9.95
CA LYS A 141 19.45 22.81 -9.07
C LYS A 141 19.78 21.31 -8.98
N TYR A 142 18.73 20.45 -8.99
CA TYR A 142 18.87 19.01 -8.78
C TYR A 142 18.46 18.27 -10.08
N PRO A 143 19.43 17.72 -10.83
CA PRO A 143 19.18 17.23 -12.19
C PRO A 143 18.62 15.79 -12.26
N LEU A 144 18.44 15.11 -11.13
CA LEU A 144 17.91 13.76 -11.10
C LEU A 144 16.50 13.75 -10.51
N HIS A 145 15.59 13.04 -11.16
CA HIS A 145 14.25 12.81 -10.66
C HIS A 145 14.23 11.52 -9.83
N LEU A 146 13.73 11.60 -8.58
CA LEU A 146 13.59 10.46 -7.69
C LEU A 146 12.21 9.82 -7.85
N ILE A 147 12.20 8.53 -8.15
CA ILE A 147 11.01 7.67 -8.05
C ILE A 147 11.14 6.80 -6.79
N SER A 148 10.11 6.84 -5.95
CA SER A 148 10.01 5.97 -4.79
C SER A 148 8.92 4.94 -5.02
N ASN A 149 9.33 3.75 -5.49
CA ASN A 149 8.43 2.64 -5.78
C ASN A 149 8.29 1.70 -4.57
N GLN A 150 7.35 0.77 -4.67
CA GLN A 150 7.20 -0.30 -3.69
C GLN A 150 8.26 -1.39 -3.94
N PRO A 151 9.02 -1.83 -2.93
CA PRO A 151 9.98 -2.92 -3.09
C PRO A 151 9.29 -4.26 -3.30
N THR A 152 9.96 -5.21 -3.97
CA THR A 152 9.38 -6.51 -4.34
C THR A 152 9.27 -7.51 -3.19
N HIS A 153 10.06 -7.36 -2.14
CA HIS A 153 10.24 -8.35 -1.07
C HIS A 153 9.70 -7.90 0.30
N ARG A 154 9.04 -6.75 0.36
CA ARG A 154 8.34 -6.25 1.56
C ARG A 154 7.22 -5.28 1.17
N LEU A 155 6.33 -5.01 2.10
CA LEU A 155 5.24 -4.04 1.94
C LEU A 155 5.49 -2.83 2.86
N HIS A 156 5.74 -1.65 2.27
CA HIS A 156 6.14 -0.45 3.02
C HIS A 156 7.29 -0.74 4.00
N GLY A 157 7.19 -0.35 5.25
CA GLY A 157 8.17 -0.64 6.30
C GLY A 157 8.02 -2.00 6.99
N GLN A 158 7.04 -2.81 6.60
CA GLN A 158 6.85 -4.14 7.16
C GLN A 158 7.98 -5.06 6.70
N LEU A 159 8.55 -5.82 7.64
CA LEU A 159 9.62 -6.77 7.37
C LEU A 159 10.93 -6.15 6.82
N ASP A 160 11.17 -4.85 7.01
CA ASP A 160 12.43 -4.23 6.59
C ASP A 160 13.65 -4.88 7.27
N ASN A 161 13.50 -5.34 8.51
CA ASN A 161 14.50 -6.09 9.27
C ASN A 161 14.51 -7.59 8.99
N ALA A 162 13.62 -8.14 8.15
CA ALA A 162 13.57 -9.56 7.82
C ALA A 162 14.74 -9.98 6.92
N TYR A 163 15.05 -11.29 6.92
CA TYR A 163 16.18 -11.86 6.19
C TYR A 163 16.18 -11.45 4.71
N GLU A 164 15.07 -11.61 3.99
CA GLU A 164 14.99 -11.30 2.55
C GLU A 164 15.19 -9.81 2.28
N SER A 165 14.65 -8.94 3.13
CA SER A 165 14.88 -7.50 2.99
C SER A 165 16.34 -7.14 3.25
N ARG A 166 16.96 -7.67 4.30
CA ARG A 166 18.38 -7.42 4.60
C ARG A 166 19.31 -7.95 3.54
N LYS A 167 19.00 -9.11 2.94
CA LYS A 167 19.78 -9.71 1.85
C LYS A 167 19.82 -8.82 0.61
N SER A 168 18.79 -8.05 0.34
CA SER A 168 18.72 -7.13 -0.80
C SER A 168 19.52 -5.84 -0.58
N LYS A 169 19.91 -5.52 0.65
CA LYS A 169 20.62 -4.28 0.97
C LYS A 169 22.11 -4.33 0.57
N ILE A 170 22.65 -3.18 0.22
CA ILE A 170 24.06 -2.99 -0.09
C ILE A 170 24.73 -2.31 1.10
N LYS A 171 25.63 -3.04 1.79
CA LYS A 171 26.30 -2.53 3.00
C LYS A 171 25.29 -1.92 4.01
N ASP A 172 24.22 -2.67 4.27
CA ASP A 172 23.10 -2.33 5.16
C ASP A 172 22.27 -1.11 4.72
N ARG A 173 22.32 -0.70 3.45
CA ARG A 173 21.51 0.40 2.92
C ARG A 173 20.60 -0.05 1.81
N GLU A 174 19.47 0.63 1.68
CA GLU A 174 18.53 0.38 0.60
C GLU A 174 19.19 0.61 -0.77
N PRO A 175 18.97 -0.29 -1.75
CA PRO A 175 19.51 -0.10 -3.09
C PRO A 175 18.87 1.10 -3.79
N VAL A 176 19.66 1.87 -4.51
CA VAL A 176 19.19 2.88 -5.46
C VAL A 176 19.58 2.48 -6.87
N LEU A 177 18.61 2.38 -7.77
CA LEU A 177 18.87 2.16 -9.19
C LEU A 177 19.28 3.46 -9.86
N ILE A 178 20.39 3.44 -10.59
CA ILE A 178 20.93 4.62 -11.29
C ILE A 178 21.22 4.22 -12.74
N ASN A 179 20.79 5.06 -13.70
CA ASN A 179 21.13 4.82 -15.09
C ASN A 179 22.66 4.82 -15.32
N LEU A 180 23.15 3.92 -16.15
CA LEU A 180 24.59 3.76 -16.45
C LEU A 180 25.24 5.09 -16.87
N SER A 181 24.59 5.89 -17.72
CA SER A 181 25.15 7.16 -18.19
C SER A 181 25.25 8.20 -17.06
N ASP A 182 24.29 8.22 -16.15
CA ASP A 182 24.28 9.12 -14.99
C ASP A 182 25.29 8.72 -13.93
N ALA A 183 25.48 7.41 -13.74
CA ALA A 183 26.50 6.85 -12.85
C ALA A 183 27.92 7.15 -13.38
N HIS A 184 28.17 6.93 -14.68
CA HIS A 184 29.47 7.23 -15.30
C HIS A 184 29.85 8.70 -15.17
N LYS A 185 28.92 9.63 -15.43
CA LYS A 185 29.17 11.09 -15.26
C LYS A 185 29.56 11.48 -13.84
N ARG A 186 29.26 10.62 -12.86
CA ARG A 186 29.53 10.85 -11.42
C ARG A 186 30.59 9.92 -10.85
N SER A 187 31.21 9.07 -11.71
CA SER A 187 32.20 8.07 -11.33
C SER A 187 31.68 7.07 -10.29
N ILE A 188 30.37 6.76 -10.32
CA ILE A 188 29.72 5.81 -9.44
C ILE A 188 29.82 4.41 -10.04
N LYS A 189 30.11 3.42 -9.20
CA LYS A 189 30.17 1.99 -9.53
C LYS A 189 29.09 1.21 -8.78
N ASN A 190 28.82 -0.02 -9.22
CA ASN A 190 27.98 -0.93 -8.45
C ASN A 190 28.55 -1.11 -7.03
N ASP A 191 27.64 -1.23 -6.06
CA ASP A 191 27.93 -1.42 -4.65
C ASP A 191 28.63 -0.22 -3.96
N ASP A 192 28.77 0.90 -4.63
CA ASP A 192 29.18 2.14 -3.98
C ASP A 192 28.08 2.64 -3.05
N ILE A 193 28.48 3.22 -1.91
CA ILE A 193 27.56 3.99 -1.09
C ILE A 193 27.52 5.41 -1.64
N VAL A 194 26.31 5.82 -2.02
CA VAL A 194 26.04 7.13 -2.59
C VAL A 194 25.14 7.95 -1.66
N MET A 195 25.29 9.26 -1.73
CA MET A 195 24.41 10.18 -1.02
C MET A 195 23.47 10.86 -2.01
N LEU A 196 22.16 10.63 -1.81
CA LEU A 196 21.12 11.42 -2.47
C LEU A 196 20.76 12.60 -1.57
N TYR A 197 20.58 13.77 -2.16
CA TYR A 197 20.28 14.97 -1.37
C TYR A 197 19.51 16.01 -2.19
N ASN A 198 18.80 16.85 -1.46
CA ASN A 198 18.19 18.09 -1.94
C ASN A 198 18.13 19.12 -0.80
N ASP A 199 17.34 20.19 -0.95
CA ASP A 199 17.23 21.22 0.10
C ASP A 199 16.49 20.74 1.36
N ARG A 200 15.77 19.61 1.29
CA ARG A 200 15.03 19.02 2.42
C ARG A 200 15.88 18.08 3.27
N GLY A 201 16.75 17.30 2.65
CA GLY A 201 17.51 16.31 3.41
C GLY A 201 18.60 15.60 2.61
N LYS A 202 19.22 14.62 3.28
CA LYS A 202 20.27 13.76 2.75
C LYS A 202 20.03 12.32 3.17
N VAL A 203 20.23 11.37 2.26
CA VAL A 203 20.09 9.94 2.52
C VAL A 203 21.22 9.15 1.86
N LEU A 204 21.74 8.14 2.57
CA LEU A 204 22.69 7.18 2.00
C LEU A 204 21.94 5.99 1.40
N ALA A 205 22.42 5.53 0.25
CA ALA A 205 21.90 4.34 -0.43
C ALA A 205 23.04 3.57 -1.10
N GLY A 206 22.80 2.29 -1.39
CA GLY A 206 23.75 1.46 -2.15
C GLY A 206 23.44 1.54 -3.65
N ALA A 207 24.42 1.85 -4.48
CA ALA A 207 24.23 2.03 -5.92
C ALA A 207 24.10 0.70 -6.66
N ILE A 208 23.05 0.56 -7.49
CA ILE A 208 22.91 -0.46 -8.53
C ILE A 208 22.80 0.27 -9.87
N LEU A 209 23.72 -0.04 -10.78
CA LEU A 209 23.69 0.49 -12.14
C LEU A 209 22.74 -0.35 -13.00
N SER A 210 21.79 0.31 -13.70
CA SER A 210 20.79 -0.40 -14.50
C SER A 210 20.42 0.38 -15.75
N GLU A 211 20.17 -0.34 -16.83
CA GLU A 211 19.57 0.21 -18.06
C GLU A 211 18.03 0.25 -17.98
N ASP A 212 17.41 -0.40 -16.97
CA ASP A 212 15.97 -0.39 -16.77
C ASP A 212 15.46 0.98 -16.27
N VAL A 213 16.38 1.88 -15.90
CA VAL A 213 16.07 3.24 -15.45
C VAL A 213 16.53 4.22 -16.51
N MET A 214 15.63 5.10 -16.96
CA MET A 214 15.97 6.10 -17.98
C MET A 214 16.98 7.14 -17.45
N PRO A 215 17.81 7.74 -18.34
CA PRO A 215 18.70 8.82 -17.95
C PRO A 215 17.95 9.98 -17.26
N GLY A 216 18.55 10.54 -16.22
CA GLY A 216 17.94 11.60 -15.40
C GLY A 216 17.02 11.09 -14.28
N VAL A 217 16.83 9.79 -14.16
CA VAL A 217 15.96 9.18 -13.12
C VAL A 217 16.79 8.29 -12.20
N VAL A 218 16.45 8.30 -10.92
CA VAL A 218 16.91 7.33 -9.92
C VAL A 218 15.72 6.71 -9.21
N VAL A 219 15.82 5.44 -8.82
CA VAL A 219 14.75 4.72 -8.12
C VAL A 219 15.26 4.26 -6.76
N LEU A 220 14.69 4.81 -5.70
CA LEU A 220 14.96 4.41 -4.30
C LEU A 220 13.64 3.99 -3.67
N SER A 221 13.50 2.70 -3.38
CA SER A 221 12.25 2.14 -2.89
C SER A 221 11.83 2.71 -1.53
N THR A 222 10.51 2.81 -1.33
CA THR A 222 9.94 3.20 -0.05
C THR A 222 10.09 2.12 1.02
N GLY A 223 9.86 2.48 2.28
CA GLY A 223 9.71 1.55 3.39
C GLY A 223 11.00 1.16 4.13
N ALA A 224 12.17 1.66 3.73
CA ALA A 224 13.36 1.56 4.59
C ALA A 224 13.09 2.27 5.93
N TRP A 225 13.45 1.63 7.05
CA TRP A 225 13.25 2.24 8.36
C TRP A 225 14.11 3.48 8.53
N PHE A 226 13.58 4.47 9.23
CA PHE A 226 14.26 5.73 9.47
C PHE A 226 15.38 5.55 10.48
N ASP A 227 16.63 5.80 10.04
CA ASP A 227 17.86 5.67 10.84
C ASP A 227 18.73 6.93 10.71
N PRO A 228 18.37 8.03 11.40
CA PRO A 228 19.07 9.29 11.27
C PRO A 228 20.37 9.33 12.07
N ASN A 229 21.45 9.78 11.44
CA ASN A 229 22.61 10.30 12.13
C ASN A 229 22.45 11.81 12.35
N TYR A 230 22.00 12.20 13.52
CA TYR A 230 21.70 13.61 13.83
C TYR A 230 22.95 14.51 13.81
N SER A 231 24.14 14.01 14.15
CA SER A 231 25.37 14.82 14.14
C SER A 231 25.83 15.17 12.73
N LEU A 232 25.57 14.30 11.75
CA LEU A 232 25.88 14.51 10.34
C LEU A 232 24.70 15.08 9.55
N ASN A 233 23.52 15.08 10.14
CA ASN A 233 22.26 15.40 9.47
C ASN A 233 22.04 14.57 8.19
N ILE A 234 22.21 13.25 8.30
CA ILE A 234 22.09 12.28 7.19
C ILE A 234 21.23 11.11 7.66
N GLU A 235 20.28 10.68 6.82
CA GLU A 235 19.59 9.43 6.96
C GLU A 235 20.49 8.30 6.43
N MET A 236 20.70 7.24 7.23
CA MET A 236 21.76 6.26 7.00
C MET A 236 21.31 4.99 6.31
N HIS A 237 20.01 4.71 6.25
CA HIS A 237 19.47 3.40 5.87
C HIS A 237 18.84 3.36 4.46
N GLY A 238 18.55 4.49 3.87
CA GLY A 238 17.95 4.60 2.53
C GLY A 238 16.47 4.94 2.53
N ASN A 239 15.98 5.67 3.55
CA ASN A 239 14.61 6.13 3.60
C ASN A 239 14.41 7.38 2.70
N PRO A 240 13.66 7.27 1.57
CA PRO A 240 13.49 8.38 0.64
C PRO A 240 12.64 9.53 1.18
N ASN A 241 11.89 9.33 2.27
CA ASN A 241 10.96 10.35 2.80
C ASN A 241 11.67 11.64 3.24
N VAL A 242 12.97 11.58 3.55
CA VAL A 242 13.76 12.78 3.87
C VAL A 242 13.98 13.68 2.66
N LEU A 243 13.73 13.20 1.45
CA LEU A 243 13.87 13.94 0.19
C LEU A 243 12.53 14.37 -0.40
N THR A 244 11.41 13.77 0.03
CA THR A 244 10.09 14.04 -0.54
C THR A 244 9.49 15.33 0.00
N ASN A 245 8.56 15.90 -0.75
CA ASN A 245 7.83 17.09 -0.33
C ASN A 245 6.60 16.65 0.46
N ASP A 246 6.40 17.22 1.65
CA ASP A 246 5.24 16.96 2.50
C ASP A 246 4.17 18.02 2.27
N ILE A 247 3.64 18.05 1.05
CA ILE A 247 2.52 18.91 0.68
C ILE A 247 1.38 18.00 0.23
N GLY A 248 0.33 17.94 1.04
CA GLY A 248 -0.89 17.25 0.68
C GLY A 248 -1.72 18.01 -0.37
N PRO A 249 -2.63 17.32 -1.09
CA PRO A 249 -3.62 17.97 -1.93
C PRO A 249 -4.64 18.74 -1.07
N SER A 250 -5.32 19.74 -1.67
CA SER A 250 -6.31 20.57 -0.96
C SER A 250 -7.48 19.81 -0.33
N SER A 251 -7.67 18.55 -0.74
CA SER A 251 -8.73 17.66 -0.23
C SER A 251 -8.30 16.73 0.90
N SER A 252 -7.05 16.78 1.36
CA SER A 252 -6.50 15.93 2.42
C SER A 252 -6.63 16.55 3.82
#